data_1aa1e80e9009bd46ba661bc3a6845ec3
#
_entry.id   1aa1e80e9009bd46ba661bc3a6845ec3
#
_cell.length_a   1.000
_cell.length_b   1.000
_cell.length_c   1.000
_cell.angle_alpha   90.00
_cell.angle_beta   90.00
_cell.angle_gamma   90.00
#
_symmetry.space_group_name_H-M   'P 1'
#
loop_
_entity.id
_entity.type
_entity.pdbx_description
1 polymer ?
#
loop_
_entity_poly.entity_id
_entity_poly.type
_entity_poly.pdbx_seq_one_letter_code
_entity_poly.pdbx_strand_id
1 'polypeptide(L)'
;MTKLVNEMILVLDFGSQYNQLITRRIREFGVYSELHPHTLTAEEIKEMNPKGIILSGGPNSVYDEGSFRCDEKIFELDIPVLGICYGMQLMTHYLGGKVEAASQREYGKANIHIEGEPDLFKDLPNEQVVWMSHGDLVVEVPEGFTVDATSHHCPNSAMSKKDKKWYGVQFHPEVRHSEYGNDLLKNFVFGVCECAGEWSMENFIEIEMQKIRETVGDKQVLCALSGGVDSSVVAVLIHKAIGDQLTCIFVDHGLLRKGEAEGVMKTFSEGFNMNVIKVDAKDRFLNKLKGVSDPEQKRKIIGNEFIYVFDDEAEKLKGIDFLAQGTLYTDIIESGTATAQTIKSHHNVGGLPEDMQFELIEPLNTLFKDEVRALGTELGIPDEIVWRQPFPGPGLGIRVLGEVTDEKLEIVRESDAILREEIAKADLEKDIWQYFTVLPDIRSVGVMGDARTYDYTIGIRAVTSIDGMTSDWARIPWDVLETISTRIVNEVKHINRVVYDITSKPPATIEWE
;
A
#
# COMPACT_ATOMS: atom_id res chain seq x y z
N MET A 1 0.07 -9.09 26.39
CA MET A 1 0.75 -8.33 25.32
C MET A 1 2.14 -8.89 25.15
N THR A 2 2.43 -9.45 24.00
CA THR A 2 3.68 -10.16 23.68
C THR A 2 4.84 -9.16 23.51
N LYS A 3 6.07 -9.56 23.85
CA LYS A 3 7.29 -8.71 23.92
C LYS A 3 7.61 -7.80 22.71
N LEU A 4 7.06 -8.05 21.53
CA LEU A 4 7.31 -7.28 20.31
C LEU A 4 6.61 -5.92 20.23
N VAL A 5 5.51 -5.73 20.96
CA VAL A 5 4.81 -4.45 21.07
C VAL A 5 5.53 -3.48 22.03
N ASN A 6 6.57 -3.95 22.74
CA ASN A 6 7.31 -3.14 23.70
C ASN A 6 8.32 -2.17 23.07
N GLU A 7 8.56 -2.24 21.74
CA GLU A 7 9.51 -1.37 21.04
C GLU A 7 8.81 -0.65 19.89
N MET A 8 7.92 0.26 20.20
CA MET A 8 7.18 1.04 19.21
C MET A 8 7.67 2.49 19.17
N ILE A 9 7.82 3.02 17.97
CA ILE A 9 7.94 4.46 17.72
C ILE A 9 6.57 4.98 17.30
N LEU A 10 6.02 5.91 18.06
CA LEU A 10 4.76 6.57 17.75
C LEU A 10 5.01 7.79 16.87
N VAL A 11 4.30 7.88 15.73
CA VAL A 11 4.32 9.04 14.84
C VAL A 11 2.99 9.77 14.98
N LEU A 12 3.01 11.05 15.34
CA LEU A 12 1.81 11.91 15.37
C LEU A 12 1.69 12.67 14.05
N ASP A 13 0.51 12.57 13.43
CA ASP A 13 0.21 13.14 12.12
C ASP A 13 -0.32 14.56 12.22
N PHE A 14 0.44 15.51 11.70
CA PHE A 14 0.04 16.92 11.57
C PHE A 14 -0.31 17.31 10.12
N GLY A 15 -0.67 16.32 9.27
CA GLY A 15 -1.09 16.55 7.88
C GLY A 15 0.06 16.63 6.88
N SER A 16 1.23 16.07 7.19
CA SER A 16 2.36 16.00 6.26
C SER A 16 2.05 15.04 5.10
N GLN A 17 2.53 15.40 3.91
CA GLN A 17 2.56 14.47 2.76
C GLN A 17 3.50 13.27 2.99
N TYR A 18 4.40 13.37 3.97
CA TYR A 18 5.47 12.39 4.24
C TYR A 18 5.27 11.61 5.54
N ASN A 19 4.12 11.76 6.23
CA ASN A 19 3.86 11.10 7.51
C ASN A 19 3.97 9.56 7.45
N GLN A 20 3.35 8.94 6.44
CA GLN A 20 3.45 7.49 6.21
C GLN A 20 4.89 7.06 5.87
N LEU A 21 5.66 7.94 5.21
CA LEU A 21 7.04 7.66 4.88
C LEU A 21 7.93 7.60 6.13
N ILE A 22 7.67 8.45 7.14
CA ILE A 22 8.36 8.36 8.44
C ILE A 22 8.14 6.98 9.06
N THR A 23 6.88 6.55 9.17
CA THR A 23 6.50 5.24 9.73
C THR A 23 7.19 4.10 8.97
N ARG A 24 7.18 4.13 7.63
CA ARG A 24 7.83 3.11 6.79
C ARG A 24 9.34 3.07 6.99
N ARG A 25 10.02 4.22 7.08
CA ARG A 25 11.46 4.27 7.33
C ARG A 25 11.85 3.61 8.64
N ILE A 26 11.09 3.86 9.71
CA ILE A 26 11.33 3.23 11.01
C ILE A 26 11.18 1.71 10.91
N ARG A 27 10.16 1.21 10.21
CA ARG A 27 9.94 -0.22 10.00
C ARG A 27 11.01 -0.88 9.12
N GLU A 28 11.50 -0.17 8.10
CA GLU A 28 12.66 -0.62 7.29
C GLU A 28 13.92 -0.84 8.14
N PHE A 29 14.04 -0.18 9.29
CA PHE A 29 15.13 -0.41 10.25
C PHE A 29 14.88 -1.59 11.19
N GLY A 30 13.77 -2.29 11.06
CA GLY A 30 13.39 -3.40 11.93
C GLY A 30 12.77 -2.93 13.26
N VAL A 31 12.21 -1.74 13.34
CA VAL A 31 11.49 -1.25 14.53
C VAL A 31 10.03 -0.98 14.18
N TYR A 32 9.12 -1.51 15.00
CA TYR A 32 7.69 -1.28 14.82
C TYR A 32 7.33 0.20 15.02
N SER A 33 6.45 0.73 14.19
CA SER A 33 5.96 2.10 14.33
C SER A 33 4.52 2.24 13.88
N GLU A 34 3.79 3.15 14.49
CA GLU A 34 2.40 3.46 14.18
C GLU A 34 2.21 4.96 13.92
N LEU A 35 1.32 5.28 12.98
CA LEU A 35 0.88 6.63 12.68
C LEU A 35 -0.48 6.87 13.33
N HIS A 36 -0.56 7.87 14.18
CA HIS A 36 -1.79 8.25 14.88
C HIS A 36 -2.13 9.73 14.68
N PRO A 37 -3.41 10.12 14.82
CA PRO A 37 -3.81 11.52 14.77
C PRO A 37 -3.09 12.35 15.85
N HIS A 38 -2.78 13.60 15.53
CA HIS A 38 -2.19 14.57 16.47
C HIS A 38 -3.05 14.82 17.72
N THR A 39 -4.31 14.39 17.72
CA THR A 39 -5.27 14.57 18.81
C THR A 39 -5.17 13.54 19.92
N LEU A 40 -4.26 12.54 19.82
CA LEU A 40 -4.02 11.61 20.92
C LEU A 40 -3.62 12.36 22.18
N THR A 41 -4.23 11.96 23.31
CA THR A 41 -3.92 12.51 24.63
C THR A 41 -2.64 11.90 25.21
N ALA A 42 -1.99 12.60 26.12
CA ALA A 42 -0.81 12.10 26.81
C ALA A 42 -1.10 10.82 27.61
N GLU A 43 -2.32 10.66 28.15
CA GLU A 43 -2.76 9.45 28.82
C GLU A 43 -2.83 8.24 27.87
N GLU A 44 -3.42 8.40 26.69
CA GLU A 44 -3.47 7.34 25.67
C GLU A 44 -2.06 6.96 25.20
N ILE A 45 -1.19 7.94 24.95
CA ILE A 45 0.22 7.70 24.58
C ILE A 45 0.95 6.94 25.68
N LYS A 46 0.71 7.29 26.95
CA LYS A 46 1.31 6.59 28.08
C LYS A 46 0.85 5.13 28.18
N GLU A 47 -0.41 4.84 27.88
CA GLU A 47 -0.94 3.47 27.84
C GLU A 47 -0.31 2.66 26.69
N MET A 48 -0.05 3.29 25.54
CA MET A 48 0.66 2.68 24.41
C MET A 48 2.13 2.40 24.73
N ASN A 49 2.72 3.17 25.65
CA ASN A 49 4.10 3.02 26.12
C ASN A 49 5.16 2.97 24.99
N PRO A 50 5.19 3.95 24.07
CA PRO A 50 6.17 3.95 22.99
C PRO A 50 7.59 4.24 23.51
N LYS A 51 8.61 3.74 22.80
CA LYS A 51 10.03 4.03 23.07
C LYS A 51 10.44 5.44 22.64
N GLY A 52 9.71 6.04 21.70
CA GLY A 52 9.92 7.40 21.22
C GLY A 52 8.71 7.93 20.49
N ILE A 53 8.60 9.25 20.41
CA ILE A 53 7.54 9.97 19.71
C ILE A 53 8.16 10.80 18.61
N ILE A 54 7.59 10.75 17.39
CA ILE A 54 7.95 11.62 16.28
C ILE A 54 6.76 12.52 15.96
N LEU A 55 6.96 13.83 16.00
CA LEU A 55 6.01 14.83 15.55
C LEU A 55 6.27 15.10 14.08
N SER A 56 5.35 14.76 13.19
CA SER A 56 5.53 14.90 11.75
C SER A 56 5.57 16.37 11.30
N GLY A 57 5.90 16.60 10.04
CA GLY A 57 5.65 17.88 9.38
C GLY A 57 4.16 18.19 9.24
N GLY A 58 3.83 19.37 8.76
CA GLY A 58 2.46 19.80 8.52
C GLY A 58 2.37 21.06 7.65
N PRO A 59 1.20 21.32 7.05
CA PRO A 59 1.01 22.45 6.14
C PRO A 59 0.77 23.79 6.83
N ASN A 60 0.50 23.80 8.13
CA ASN A 60 0.05 24.97 8.88
C ASN A 60 1.23 25.76 9.46
N SER A 61 0.99 27.05 9.79
CA SER A 61 1.81 27.80 10.73
C SER A 61 1.34 27.52 12.16
N VAL A 62 2.29 27.49 13.11
CA VAL A 62 1.94 27.35 14.54
C VAL A 62 1.09 28.48 15.10
N TYR A 63 0.98 29.60 14.39
CA TYR A 63 0.18 30.77 14.75
C TYR A 63 -1.18 30.83 14.06
N ASP A 64 -1.43 29.95 13.09
CA ASP A 64 -2.70 29.92 12.38
C ASP A 64 -3.86 29.54 13.30
N GLU A 65 -4.98 30.24 13.16
CA GLU A 65 -6.22 29.87 13.84
C GLU A 65 -6.72 28.53 13.27
N GLY A 66 -6.83 27.49 14.13
CA GLY A 66 -7.16 26.13 13.70
C GLY A 66 -5.97 25.28 13.26
N SER A 67 -4.72 25.72 13.51
CA SER A 67 -3.53 24.86 13.30
C SER A 67 -3.61 23.58 14.10
N PHE A 68 -3.05 22.50 13.57
CA PHE A 68 -3.02 21.20 14.24
C PHE A 68 -2.17 21.27 15.51
N ARG A 69 -2.72 20.79 16.62
CA ARG A 69 -2.12 20.81 17.95
C ARG A 69 -2.14 19.43 18.56
N CYS A 70 -1.10 19.07 19.32
CA CYS A 70 -1.14 17.89 20.18
C CYS A 70 -1.32 18.30 21.65
N ASP A 71 -1.50 17.32 22.51
CA ASP A 71 -1.51 17.54 23.95
C ASP A 71 -0.11 17.95 24.43
N GLU A 72 0.03 19.13 25.02
CA GLU A 72 1.31 19.64 25.53
C GLU A 72 1.94 18.74 26.60
N LYS A 73 1.12 17.97 27.31
CA LYS A 73 1.59 17.04 28.36
C LYS A 73 2.43 15.88 27.83
N ILE A 74 2.53 15.70 26.49
CA ILE A 74 3.45 14.71 25.93
C ILE A 74 4.90 14.98 26.34
N PHE A 75 5.27 16.26 26.56
CA PHE A 75 6.60 16.65 27.03
C PHE A 75 6.83 16.37 28.53
N GLU A 76 5.80 15.93 29.26
CA GLU A 76 5.89 15.49 30.66
C GLU A 76 6.09 13.97 30.80
N LEU A 77 5.98 13.20 29.68
CA LEU A 77 5.94 11.73 29.70
C LEU A 77 7.32 11.04 29.87
N ASP A 78 8.42 11.78 29.92
CA ASP A 78 9.78 11.23 29.97
C ASP A 78 10.10 10.24 28.81
N ILE A 79 9.49 10.50 27.65
CA ILE A 79 9.68 9.74 26.41
C ILE A 79 10.48 10.60 25.42
N PRO A 80 11.48 10.05 24.72
CA PRO A 80 12.20 10.78 23.66
C PRO A 80 11.27 11.34 22.59
N VAL A 81 11.49 12.61 22.18
CA VAL A 81 10.67 13.27 21.15
C VAL A 81 11.56 13.83 20.05
N LEU A 82 11.19 13.54 18.79
CA LEU A 82 11.76 14.16 17.59
C LEU A 82 10.69 14.96 16.85
N GLY A 83 10.87 16.27 16.73
CA GLY A 83 10.04 17.13 15.90
C GLY A 83 10.65 17.30 14.50
N ILE A 84 9.86 17.03 13.46
CA ILE A 84 10.26 17.22 12.05
C ILE A 84 9.48 18.39 11.46
N CYS A 85 10.17 19.39 10.92
CA CYS A 85 9.60 20.56 10.26
C CYS A 85 8.55 21.27 11.15
N TYR A 86 7.26 21.13 10.85
CA TYR A 86 6.18 21.66 11.70
C TYR A 86 6.26 21.12 13.14
N GLY A 87 6.59 19.84 13.33
CA GLY A 87 6.75 19.23 14.65
C GLY A 87 7.85 19.91 15.48
N MET A 88 8.98 20.31 14.87
CA MET A 88 10.01 21.11 15.53
C MET A 88 9.49 22.50 15.91
N GLN A 89 8.74 23.14 15.01
CA GLN A 89 8.16 24.46 15.26
C GLN A 89 7.12 24.41 16.39
N LEU A 90 6.27 23.37 16.41
CA LEU A 90 5.28 23.17 17.45
C LEU A 90 5.92 22.91 18.83
N MET A 91 6.96 22.07 18.88
CA MET A 91 7.78 21.87 20.08
C MET A 91 8.38 23.20 20.57
N THR A 92 8.96 24.00 19.68
CA THR A 92 9.51 25.29 20.00
C THR A 92 8.46 26.23 20.59
N HIS A 93 7.28 26.28 19.99
CA HIS A 93 6.17 27.11 20.45
C HIS A 93 5.69 26.73 21.87
N TYR A 94 5.52 25.43 22.14
CA TYR A 94 5.08 24.95 23.47
C TYR A 94 6.12 25.16 24.58
N LEU A 95 7.39 25.08 24.22
CA LEU A 95 8.49 25.18 25.20
C LEU A 95 9.04 26.62 25.36
N GLY A 96 8.35 27.61 24.80
CA GLY A 96 8.63 29.02 25.01
C GLY A 96 9.72 29.64 24.13
N GLY A 97 10.11 28.98 23.06
CA GLY A 97 10.92 29.55 21.98
C GLY A 97 10.07 30.37 21.01
N LYS A 98 10.67 30.82 19.90
CA LYS A 98 10.02 31.71 18.93
C LYS A 98 10.10 31.17 17.51
N VAL A 99 8.95 31.11 16.84
CA VAL A 99 8.81 30.79 15.43
C VAL A 99 8.33 32.04 14.69
N GLU A 100 8.83 32.31 13.50
CA GLU A 100 8.39 33.43 12.68
C GLU A 100 8.32 33.02 11.21
N ALA A 101 7.51 33.74 10.43
CA ALA A 101 7.51 33.59 8.98
C ALA A 101 8.89 33.93 8.42
N ALA A 102 9.45 33.06 7.59
CA ALA A 102 10.74 33.28 6.97
C ALA A 102 10.66 34.46 5.99
N SER A 103 11.67 35.33 6.01
CA SER A 103 11.81 36.37 5.00
C SER A 103 12.01 35.80 3.60
N GLN A 104 12.59 34.63 3.52
CA GLN A 104 12.79 33.84 2.30
C GLN A 104 12.43 32.40 2.60
N ARG A 105 11.45 31.85 1.87
CA ARG A 105 11.01 30.45 2.02
C ARG A 105 12.08 29.49 1.49
N GLU A 106 12.21 28.32 2.11
CA GLU A 106 13.12 27.27 1.64
C GLU A 106 12.34 26.04 1.17
N TYR A 107 12.41 25.78 -0.14
CA TYR A 107 11.85 24.59 -0.77
C TYR A 107 12.91 23.92 -1.63
N GLY A 108 13.18 22.63 -1.36
CA GLY A 108 14.15 21.84 -2.11
C GLY A 108 15.44 21.57 -1.34
N LYS A 109 16.52 21.36 -2.07
CA LYS A 109 17.84 21.02 -1.50
C LYS A 109 18.48 22.23 -0.84
N ALA A 110 18.95 22.04 0.39
CA ALA A 110 19.75 22.99 1.14
C ALA A 110 20.97 22.31 1.76
N ASN A 111 22.06 23.07 1.93
CA ASN A 111 23.23 22.60 2.66
C ASN A 111 23.09 23.03 4.12
N ILE A 112 23.31 22.09 5.04
CA ILE A 112 23.40 22.38 6.47
C ILE A 112 24.82 22.14 6.97
N HIS A 113 25.20 22.89 7.99
CA HIS A 113 26.44 22.71 8.76
C HIS A 113 26.09 22.25 10.16
N ILE A 114 26.72 21.16 10.60
CA ILE A 114 26.51 20.58 11.93
C ILE A 114 27.41 21.27 12.95
N GLU A 115 26.84 21.66 14.08
CA GLU A 115 27.53 22.33 15.18
C GLU A 115 27.84 21.34 16.31
N GLY A 116 29.10 21.18 16.64
CA GLY A 116 29.52 20.29 17.72
C GLY A 116 29.36 18.79 17.40
N GLU A 117 28.95 18.01 18.38
CA GLU A 117 28.74 16.56 18.28
C GLU A 117 27.34 16.19 18.83
N PRO A 118 26.27 16.55 18.12
CA PRO A 118 24.91 16.23 18.55
C PRO A 118 24.56 14.77 18.27
N ASP A 119 23.73 14.19 19.14
CA ASP A 119 23.41 12.75 19.12
C ASP A 119 22.75 12.29 17.81
N LEU A 120 21.87 13.11 17.21
CA LEU A 120 21.22 12.79 15.94
C LEU A 120 22.20 12.71 14.76
N PHE A 121 23.31 13.45 14.83
CA PHE A 121 24.29 13.54 13.75
C PHE A 121 25.56 12.73 14.04
N LYS A 122 25.50 11.86 15.04
CA LYS A 122 26.63 11.00 15.41
C LYS A 122 27.11 10.19 14.22
N ASP A 123 28.43 10.20 13.99
CA ASP A 123 29.13 9.51 12.90
C ASP A 123 28.70 9.95 11.49
N LEU A 124 28.08 11.13 11.35
CA LEU A 124 27.69 11.72 10.07
C LEU A 124 28.62 12.89 9.69
N PRO A 125 28.74 13.22 8.37
CA PRO A 125 29.52 14.37 7.92
C PRO A 125 28.97 15.69 8.44
N ASN A 126 29.87 16.66 8.74
CA ASN A 126 29.44 17.98 9.23
C ASN A 126 28.74 18.84 8.17
N GLU A 127 28.99 18.60 6.88
CA GLU A 127 28.29 19.23 5.77
C GLU A 127 27.39 18.21 5.10
N GLN A 128 26.09 18.52 4.98
CA GLN A 128 25.11 17.60 4.41
C GLN A 128 24.10 18.32 3.53
N VAL A 129 23.61 17.63 2.50
CA VAL A 129 22.47 18.08 1.71
C VAL A 129 21.19 17.51 2.29
N VAL A 130 20.24 18.39 2.61
CA VAL A 130 18.94 18.03 3.17
C VAL A 130 17.79 18.60 2.33
N TRP A 131 16.59 18.07 2.53
CA TRP A 131 15.38 18.56 1.86
C TRP A 131 14.59 19.48 2.79
N MET A 132 14.52 20.75 2.44
CA MET A 132 13.72 21.76 3.11
C MET A 132 12.35 21.90 2.46
N SER A 133 11.31 22.17 3.24
CA SER A 133 9.95 22.43 2.76
C SER A 133 9.18 23.26 3.79
N HIS A 134 9.58 24.52 4.00
CA HIS A 134 8.99 25.36 5.04
C HIS A 134 8.87 26.84 4.64
N GLY A 135 7.81 27.49 5.17
CA GLY A 135 7.58 28.93 5.09
C GLY A 135 7.88 29.67 6.40
N ASP A 136 7.86 28.95 7.53
CA ASP A 136 8.18 29.44 8.86
C ASP A 136 9.47 28.80 9.36
N LEU A 137 10.17 29.45 10.28
CA LEU A 137 11.42 28.96 10.88
C LEU A 137 11.50 29.29 12.37
N VAL A 138 12.26 28.50 13.09
CA VAL A 138 12.62 28.77 14.48
C VAL A 138 13.67 29.86 14.50
N VAL A 139 13.34 31.02 15.08
CA VAL A 139 14.27 32.16 15.22
C VAL A 139 14.96 32.17 16.59
N GLU A 140 14.28 31.66 17.62
CA GLU A 140 14.83 31.56 18.98
C GLU A 140 14.49 30.17 19.54
N VAL A 141 15.52 29.37 19.85
CA VAL A 141 15.33 28.04 20.46
C VAL A 141 14.85 28.20 21.91
N PRO A 142 14.07 27.23 22.45
CA PRO A 142 13.62 27.30 23.83
C PRO A 142 14.78 27.25 24.85
N GLU A 143 14.53 27.70 26.06
CA GLU A 143 15.53 27.70 27.13
C GLU A 143 16.10 26.29 27.39
N GLY A 144 17.42 26.21 27.41
CA GLY A 144 18.15 24.95 27.65
C GLY A 144 18.31 24.06 26.40
N PHE A 145 17.85 24.51 25.23
CA PHE A 145 18.17 23.86 23.96
C PHE A 145 19.50 24.38 23.41
N THR A 146 20.19 23.50 22.67
CA THR A 146 21.36 23.85 21.84
C THR A 146 20.97 23.82 20.38
N VAL A 147 21.61 24.66 19.56
CA VAL A 147 21.52 24.61 18.11
C VAL A 147 22.51 23.55 17.63
N ASP A 148 22.02 22.55 16.91
CA ASP A 148 22.79 21.38 16.46
C ASP A 148 23.18 21.50 14.96
N ALA A 149 22.44 22.28 14.17
CA ALA A 149 22.76 22.52 12.77
C ALA A 149 22.21 23.87 12.31
N THR A 150 22.90 24.45 11.32
CA THR A 150 22.56 25.73 10.70
C THR A 150 22.52 25.60 9.17
N SER A 151 21.76 26.47 8.48
CA SER A 151 21.85 26.67 7.04
C SER A 151 21.95 28.14 6.69
N HIS A 152 22.14 28.46 5.41
CA HIS A 152 22.27 29.87 4.98
C HIS A 152 21.02 30.71 5.30
N HIS A 153 19.82 30.09 5.22
CA HIS A 153 18.55 30.80 5.43
C HIS A 153 17.83 30.36 6.71
N CYS A 154 18.24 29.26 7.34
CA CYS A 154 17.67 28.74 8.57
C CYS A 154 18.76 28.59 9.64
N PRO A 155 18.93 29.60 10.52
CA PRO A 155 19.98 29.59 11.53
C PRO A 155 19.80 28.53 12.62
N ASN A 156 18.61 27.94 12.75
CA ASN A 156 18.28 26.87 13.67
C ASN A 156 17.70 25.70 12.88
N SER A 157 18.51 25.08 12.00
CA SER A 157 18.08 23.96 11.17
C SER A 157 17.90 22.65 11.95
N ALA A 158 18.56 22.53 13.10
CA ALA A 158 18.35 21.47 14.09
C ALA A 158 18.64 21.99 15.49
N MET A 159 17.96 21.40 16.48
CA MET A 159 18.13 21.72 17.89
C MET A 159 17.93 20.51 18.78
N SER A 160 18.54 20.50 19.96
CA SER A 160 18.33 19.45 20.95
C SER A 160 18.35 19.94 22.40
N LYS A 161 17.69 19.17 23.27
CA LYS A 161 17.80 19.23 24.73
C LYS A 161 18.09 17.82 25.23
N LYS A 162 19.39 17.49 25.35
CA LYS A 162 19.90 16.12 25.58
C LYS A 162 19.40 15.50 26.88
N ASP A 163 19.34 16.27 27.97
CA ASP A 163 18.86 15.81 29.28
C ASP A 163 17.39 15.39 29.29
N LYS A 164 16.60 15.88 28.30
CA LYS A 164 15.21 15.53 28.09
C LYS A 164 14.99 14.56 26.91
N LYS A 165 16.03 14.26 26.15
CA LYS A 165 15.95 13.48 24.90
C LYS A 165 14.97 14.12 23.89
N TRP A 166 14.94 15.45 23.79
CA TRP A 166 14.12 16.21 22.85
C TRP A 166 14.98 16.76 21.73
N TYR A 167 14.52 16.51 20.51
CA TYR A 167 15.25 16.85 19.29
C TYR A 167 14.29 17.46 18.26
N GLY A 168 14.80 18.39 17.44
CA GLY A 168 14.05 18.98 16.35
C GLY A 168 14.92 19.19 15.13
N VAL A 169 14.37 18.93 13.95
CA VAL A 169 14.98 19.22 12.65
C VAL A 169 13.98 19.95 11.76
N GLN A 170 14.44 21.02 11.08
CA GLN A 170 13.59 21.82 10.20
C GLN A 170 13.38 21.16 8.83
N PHE A 171 14.29 20.29 8.43
CA PHE A 171 14.26 19.52 7.18
C PHE A 171 13.55 18.17 7.33
N HIS A 172 13.36 17.50 6.20
CA HIS A 172 12.69 16.20 6.13
C HIS A 172 13.72 15.06 5.98
N PRO A 173 14.11 14.37 7.08
CA PRO A 173 15.06 13.25 7.00
C PRO A 173 14.46 12.01 6.33
N GLU A 174 13.14 11.86 6.32
CA GLU A 174 12.42 10.72 5.78
C GLU A 174 12.46 10.62 4.24
N VAL A 175 12.74 11.74 3.55
CA VAL A 175 12.77 11.76 2.08
C VAL A 175 14.16 11.45 1.52
N ARG A 176 14.22 10.81 0.36
CA ARG A 176 15.48 10.38 -0.29
C ARG A 176 16.43 11.52 -0.65
N HIS A 177 15.94 12.75 -0.72
CA HIS A 177 16.75 13.93 -1.07
C HIS A 177 17.60 14.44 0.11
N SER A 178 17.35 13.98 1.32
CA SER A 178 18.20 14.17 2.50
C SER A 178 19.23 13.03 2.52
N GLU A 179 20.48 13.35 2.19
CA GLU A 179 21.54 12.34 1.92
C GLU A 179 21.75 11.37 3.08
N TYR A 180 21.76 11.86 4.31
CA TYR A 180 21.96 11.08 5.54
C TYR A 180 20.70 11.00 6.41
N GLY A 181 19.53 11.25 5.81
CA GLY A 181 18.27 11.28 6.55
C GLY A 181 17.94 9.96 7.23
N ASN A 182 18.17 8.83 6.58
CA ASN A 182 17.98 7.51 7.17
C ASN A 182 18.91 7.26 8.35
N ASP A 183 20.17 7.69 8.28
CA ASP A 183 21.13 7.47 9.35
C ASP A 183 20.84 8.38 10.57
N LEU A 184 20.35 9.60 10.33
CA LEU A 184 19.83 10.46 11.38
C LEU A 184 18.62 9.82 12.10
N LEU A 185 17.67 9.26 11.35
CA LEU A 185 16.53 8.55 11.94
C LEU A 185 16.98 7.30 12.71
N LYS A 186 17.98 6.54 12.23
CA LYS A 186 18.59 5.42 12.99
C LYS A 186 19.24 5.91 14.28
N ASN A 187 19.95 7.04 14.26
CA ASN A 187 20.54 7.60 15.46
C ASN A 187 19.47 7.96 16.50
N PHE A 188 18.31 8.47 16.07
CA PHE A 188 17.18 8.67 16.99
C PHE A 188 16.64 7.34 17.51
N VAL A 189 16.33 6.39 16.65
CA VAL A 189 15.67 5.13 17.01
C VAL A 189 16.57 4.23 17.86
N PHE A 190 17.81 4.01 17.45
CA PHE A 190 18.73 3.09 18.14
C PHE A 190 19.59 3.80 19.19
N GLY A 191 20.02 5.03 18.90
CA GLY A 191 20.90 5.78 19.79
C GLY A 191 20.16 6.46 20.93
N VAL A 192 19.04 7.12 20.65
CA VAL A 192 18.28 7.89 21.63
C VAL A 192 17.17 7.08 22.30
N CYS A 193 16.37 6.37 21.48
CA CYS A 193 15.24 5.55 21.96
C CYS A 193 15.66 4.16 22.41
N GLU A 194 16.90 3.73 22.11
CA GLU A 194 17.48 2.45 22.53
C GLU A 194 16.62 1.23 22.07
N CYS A 195 16.06 1.28 20.86
CA CYS A 195 15.34 0.16 20.28
C CYS A 195 16.32 -0.95 19.85
N ALA A 196 15.90 -2.23 19.95
CA ALA A 196 16.73 -3.38 19.57
C ALA A 196 16.59 -3.78 18.09
N GLY A 197 15.49 -3.40 17.44
CA GLY A 197 15.27 -3.71 16.02
C GLY A 197 14.78 -5.14 15.78
N GLU A 198 13.82 -5.60 16.56
CA GLU A 198 13.28 -6.98 16.51
C GLU A 198 12.05 -7.13 15.62
N TRP A 199 11.61 -6.05 14.93
CA TRP A 199 10.49 -6.11 14.00
C TRP A 199 10.90 -6.87 12.73
N SER A 200 10.34 -8.07 12.54
CA SER A 200 10.53 -8.91 11.36
C SER A 200 9.24 -9.65 11.03
N MET A 201 9.11 -10.12 9.79
CA MET A 201 7.91 -10.88 9.38
C MET A 201 7.86 -12.25 10.06
N GLU A 202 8.99 -12.87 10.36
CA GLU A 202 9.04 -14.13 11.13
C GLU A 202 8.42 -13.94 12.52
N ASN A 203 8.85 -12.92 13.25
CA ASN A 203 8.32 -12.59 14.56
C ASN A 203 6.84 -12.18 14.49
N PHE A 204 6.44 -11.44 13.46
CA PHE A 204 5.05 -11.07 13.22
C PHE A 204 4.16 -12.30 13.06
N ILE A 205 4.59 -13.30 12.26
CA ILE A 205 3.85 -14.54 12.05
C ILE A 205 3.55 -15.22 13.39
N GLU A 206 4.55 -15.41 14.23
CA GLU A 206 4.37 -16.11 15.53
C GLU A 206 3.34 -15.41 16.42
N ILE A 207 3.42 -14.10 16.50
CA ILE A 207 2.53 -13.29 17.37
C ILE A 207 1.12 -13.27 16.80
N GLU A 208 0.97 -13.00 15.52
CA GLU A 208 -0.35 -12.87 14.92
C GLU A 208 -1.06 -14.24 14.89
N MET A 209 -0.33 -15.34 14.65
CA MET A 209 -0.89 -16.69 14.78
C MET A 209 -1.38 -16.99 16.21
N GLN A 210 -0.66 -16.56 17.23
CA GLN A 210 -1.11 -16.73 18.62
C GLN A 210 -2.36 -15.90 18.88
N LYS A 211 -2.39 -14.65 18.47
CA LYS A 211 -3.55 -13.74 18.60
C LYS A 211 -4.78 -14.30 17.87
N ILE A 212 -4.61 -14.82 16.65
CA ILE A 212 -5.68 -15.48 15.90
C ILE A 212 -6.23 -16.69 16.70
N ARG A 213 -5.37 -17.56 17.25
CA ARG A 213 -5.79 -18.71 18.05
C ARG A 213 -6.58 -18.30 19.31
N GLU A 214 -6.12 -17.26 19.99
CA GLU A 214 -6.78 -16.73 21.19
C GLU A 214 -8.15 -16.12 20.87
N THR A 215 -8.26 -15.41 19.73
CA THR A 215 -9.51 -14.78 19.29
C THR A 215 -10.52 -15.80 18.79
N VAL A 216 -10.07 -16.74 17.95
CA VAL A 216 -10.96 -17.73 17.30
C VAL A 216 -11.40 -18.81 18.28
N GLY A 217 -10.48 -19.31 19.12
CA GLY A 217 -10.77 -20.46 19.98
C GLY A 217 -11.18 -21.68 19.18
N ASP A 218 -12.37 -22.22 19.43
CA ASP A 218 -12.97 -23.37 18.74
C ASP A 218 -13.99 -23.03 17.65
N LYS A 219 -14.12 -21.74 17.33
CA LYS A 219 -15.06 -21.21 16.33
C LYS A 219 -14.56 -21.38 14.89
N GLN A 220 -15.42 -21.08 13.91
CA GLN A 220 -15.15 -21.22 12.48
C GLN A 220 -14.92 -19.85 11.82
N VAL A 221 -13.97 -19.81 10.89
CA VAL A 221 -13.60 -18.61 10.14
C VAL A 221 -13.89 -18.82 8.65
N LEU A 222 -14.50 -17.83 8.02
CA LEU A 222 -14.70 -17.76 6.57
C LEU A 222 -13.75 -16.72 5.96
N CYS A 223 -13.18 -17.02 4.79
CA CYS A 223 -12.32 -16.11 4.04
C CYS A 223 -12.71 -16.07 2.56
N ALA A 224 -12.88 -14.88 2.01
CA ALA A 224 -13.00 -14.68 0.57
C ALA A 224 -11.61 -14.72 -0.07
N LEU A 225 -11.30 -15.79 -0.78
CA LEU A 225 -10.02 -15.97 -1.47
C LEU A 225 -10.14 -15.46 -2.92
N SER A 226 -9.65 -14.25 -3.19
CA SER A 226 -9.70 -13.66 -4.55
C SER A 226 -8.54 -14.08 -5.45
N GLY A 227 -7.53 -14.78 -4.91
CA GLY A 227 -6.27 -15.04 -5.60
C GLY A 227 -5.32 -13.86 -5.67
N GLY A 228 -5.69 -12.70 -5.10
CA GLY A 228 -4.79 -11.56 -4.87
C GLY A 228 -3.85 -11.81 -3.70
N VAL A 229 -2.72 -11.06 -3.62
CA VAL A 229 -1.71 -11.28 -2.58
C VAL A 229 -2.30 -11.14 -1.17
N ASP A 230 -3.14 -10.12 -0.91
CA ASP A 230 -3.66 -9.85 0.44
C ASP A 230 -4.55 -10.98 0.94
N SER A 231 -5.57 -11.37 0.16
CA SER A 231 -6.45 -12.49 0.51
C SER A 231 -5.69 -13.81 0.65
N SER A 232 -4.64 -14.01 -0.15
CA SER A 232 -3.78 -15.19 -0.09
C SER A 232 -2.96 -15.24 1.19
N VAL A 233 -2.36 -14.12 1.58
CA VAL A 233 -1.57 -14.01 2.82
C VAL A 233 -2.46 -14.17 4.05
N VAL A 234 -3.63 -13.52 4.08
CA VAL A 234 -4.63 -13.71 5.14
C VAL A 234 -5.01 -15.17 5.29
N ALA A 235 -5.40 -15.81 4.18
CA ALA A 235 -5.87 -17.19 4.19
C ALA A 235 -4.78 -18.17 4.68
N VAL A 236 -3.53 -18.03 4.20
CA VAL A 236 -2.42 -18.90 4.62
C VAL A 236 -2.03 -18.65 6.08
N LEU A 237 -1.98 -17.40 6.52
CA LEU A 237 -1.65 -17.05 7.91
C LEU A 237 -2.68 -17.63 8.88
N ILE A 238 -3.97 -17.46 8.60
CA ILE A 238 -5.06 -18.00 9.42
C ILE A 238 -5.04 -19.54 9.38
N HIS A 239 -4.87 -20.14 8.20
CA HIS A 239 -4.77 -21.59 8.08
C HIS A 239 -3.60 -22.18 8.90
N LYS A 240 -2.44 -21.55 8.88
CA LYS A 240 -1.32 -21.96 9.74
C LYS A 240 -1.63 -21.81 11.24
N ALA A 241 -2.47 -20.85 11.61
CA ALA A 241 -2.87 -20.65 13.00
C ALA A 241 -3.90 -21.68 13.50
N ILE A 242 -4.98 -21.93 12.73
CA ILE A 242 -6.18 -22.66 13.17
C ILE A 242 -6.55 -23.86 12.29
N GLY A 243 -5.80 -24.13 11.20
CA GLY A 243 -6.02 -25.32 10.35
C GLY A 243 -7.41 -25.39 9.73
N ASP A 244 -8.10 -26.53 9.94
CA ASP A 244 -9.38 -26.85 9.32
C ASP A 244 -10.57 -26.01 9.82
N GLN A 245 -10.38 -25.14 10.82
CA GLN A 245 -11.39 -24.17 11.24
C GLN A 245 -11.57 -23.03 10.21
N LEU A 246 -10.64 -22.88 9.24
CA LEU A 246 -10.75 -21.95 8.14
C LEU A 246 -11.40 -22.61 6.93
N THR A 247 -12.47 -22.00 6.41
CA THR A 247 -13.04 -22.29 5.09
C THR A 247 -12.83 -21.09 4.17
N CYS A 248 -12.27 -21.33 2.97
CA CYS A 248 -12.11 -20.30 1.96
C CYS A 248 -13.13 -20.47 0.84
N ILE A 249 -13.72 -19.38 0.36
CA ILE A 249 -14.55 -19.36 -0.85
C ILE A 249 -13.80 -18.65 -1.95
N PHE A 250 -13.58 -19.34 -3.07
CA PHE A 250 -13.03 -18.81 -4.31
C PHE A 250 -14.10 -18.74 -5.39
N VAL A 251 -14.42 -17.55 -5.88
CA VAL A 251 -15.45 -17.33 -6.90
C VAL A 251 -14.79 -17.22 -8.28
N ASP A 252 -15.07 -18.19 -9.15
CA ASP A 252 -14.72 -18.13 -10.57
C ASP A 252 -15.86 -17.43 -11.33
N HIS A 253 -15.72 -16.12 -11.49
CA HIS A 253 -16.72 -15.28 -12.15
C HIS A 253 -16.56 -15.22 -13.68
N GLY A 254 -15.66 -16.03 -14.27
CA GLY A 254 -15.43 -16.08 -15.72
C GLY A 254 -14.64 -14.91 -16.31
N LEU A 255 -14.27 -13.91 -15.49
CA LEU A 255 -13.48 -12.75 -15.91
C LEU A 255 -12.01 -12.85 -15.47
N LEU A 256 -11.57 -14.04 -15.06
CA LEU A 256 -10.21 -14.34 -14.66
C LEU A 256 -9.29 -14.51 -15.88
N ARG A 257 -7.99 -14.37 -15.64
CA ARG A 257 -6.94 -14.69 -16.62
C ARG A 257 -6.92 -16.18 -16.95
N LYS A 258 -6.24 -16.51 -18.05
CA LYS A 258 -6.02 -17.92 -18.45
C LYS A 258 -5.29 -18.69 -17.34
N GLY A 259 -5.87 -19.83 -16.92
CA GLY A 259 -5.28 -20.72 -15.92
C GLY A 259 -5.27 -20.19 -14.48
N GLU A 260 -5.88 -19.02 -14.20
CA GLU A 260 -5.83 -18.40 -12.87
C GLU A 260 -6.63 -19.20 -11.84
N ALA A 261 -7.83 -19.64 -12.18
CA ALA A 261 -8.66 -20.45 -11.28
C ALA A 261 -8.00 -21.79 -10.91
N GLU A 262 -7.42 -22.46 -11.90
CA GLU A 262 -6.67 -23.70 -11.70
C GLU A 262 -5.43 -23.48 -10.85
N GLY A 263 -4.71 -22.37 -11.08
CA GLY A 263 -3.54 -21.98 -10.29
C GLY A 263 -3.87 -21.75 -8.82
N VAL A 264 -4.95 -21.03 -8.54
CA VAL A 264 -5.44 -20.79 -7.16
C VAL A 264 -5.78 -22.11 -6.47
N MET A 265 -6.56 -22.99 -7.12
CA MET A 265 -6.92 -24.28 -6.53
C MET A 265 -5.69 -25.17 -6.28
N LYS A 266 -4.78 -25.24 -7.25
CA LYS A 266 -3.54 -26.01 -7.11
C LYS A 266 -2.68 -25.51 -5.95
N THR A 267 -2.53 -24.20 -5.81
CA THR A 267 -1.70 -23.62 -4.74
C THR A 267 -2.34 -23.80 -3.37
N PHE A 268 -3.58 -23.40 -3.20
CA PHE A 268 -4.17 -23.34 -1.85
C PHE A 268 -4.83 -24.64 -1.42
N SER A 269 -5.58 -25.30 -2.29
CA SER A 269 -6.24 -26.57 -1.95
C SER A 269 -5.25 -27.74 -1.93
N GLU A 270 -4.39 -27.88 -2.96
CA GLU A 270 -3.46 -29.00 -3.04
C GLU A 270 -2.13 -28.71 -2.32
N GLY A 271 -1.53 -27.53 -2.55
CA GLY A 271 -0.22 -27.15 -2.02
C GLY A 271 -0.22 -26.87 -0.53
N PHE A 272 -1.16 -26.05 -0.05
CA PHE A 272 -1.32 -25.73 1.38
C PHE A 272 -2.33 -26.64 2.11
N ASN A 273 -2.99 -27.55 1.42
CA ASN A 273 -4.03 -28.45 1.97
C ASN A 273 -5.16 -27.69 2.71
N MET A 274 -5.57 -26.54 2.15
CA MET A 274 -6.63 -25.70 2.72
C MET A 274 -8.00 -26.14 2.24
N ASN A 275 -9.03 -25.94 3.07
CA ASN A 275 -10.42 -26.13 2.69
C ASN A 275 -10.89 -24.96 1.80
N VAL A 276 -10.84 -25.15 0.46
CA VAL A 276 -11.22 -24.14 -0.54
C VAL A 276 -12.44 -24.62 -1.32
N ILE A 277 -13.54 -23.87 -1.23
CA ILE A 277 -14.76 -24.09 -2.01
C ILE A 277 -14.64 -23.24 -3.28
N LYS A 278 -14.49 -23.90 -4.45
CA LYS A 278 -14.55 -23.21 -5.74
C LYS A 278 -16.00 -23.09 -6.19
N VAL A 279 -16.46 -21.86 -6.42
CA VAL A 279 -17.80 -21.55 -6.92
C VAL A 279 -17.70 -21.15 -8.39
N ASP A 280 -18.29 -21.92 -9.28
CA ASP A 280 -18.44 -21.54 -10.69
C ASP A 280 -19.66 -20.63 -10.84
N ALA A 281 -19.40 -19.34 -11.05
CA ALA A 281 -20.40 -18.30 -11.20
C ALA A 281 -20.36 -17.61 -12.58
N LYS A 282 -19.59 -18.16 -13.54
CA LYS A 282 -19.37 -17.56 -14.86
C LYS A 282 -20.67 -17.11 -15.52
N ASP A 283 -21.64 -18.00 -15.66
CA ASP A 283 -22.90 -17.69 -16.35
C ASP A 283 -23.70 -16.61 -15.62
N ARG A 284 -23.62 -16.57 -14.28
CA ARG A 284 -24.31 -15.60 -13.46
C ARG A 284 -23.79 -14.19 -13.73
N PHE A 285 -22.45 -13.99 -13.76
CA PHE A 285 -21.82 -12.71 -14.07
C PHE A 285 -22.06 -12.30 -15.52
N LEU A 286 -21.83 -13.18 -16.49
CA LEU A 286 -21.99 -12.85 -17.91
C LEU A 286 -23.44 -12.47 -18.27
N ASN A 287 -24.42 -13.15 -17.69
CA ASN A 287 -25.83 -12.80 -17.90
C ASN A 287 -26.18 -11.39 -17.39
N LYS A 288 -25.57 -10.96 -16.25
CA LYS A 288 -25.78 -9.62 -15.71
C LYS A 288 -25.06 -8.54 -16.51
N LEU A 289 -23.95 -8.87 -17.17
CA LEU A 289 -23.16 -7.96 -18.00
C LEU A 289 -23.70 -7.83 -19.43
N LYS A 290 -24.64 -8.67 -19.83
CA LYS A 290 -25.20 -8.64 -21.18
C LYS A 290 -25.84 -7.30 -21.51
N GLY A 291 -25.39 -6.67 -22.63
CA GLY A 291 -25.85 -5.35 -23.07
C GLY A 291 -25.29 -4.17 -22.26
N VAL A 292 -24.38 -4.41 -21.31
CA VAL A 292 -23.76 -3.36 -20.49
C VAL A 292 -22.43 -2.95 -21.12
N SER A 293 -22.32 -1.67 -21.49
CA SER A 293 -21.12 -1.09 -22.09
C SER A 293 -20.49 0.04 -21.27
N ASP A 294 -21.19 0.58 -20.29
CA ASP A 294 -20.69 1.64 -19.42
C ASP A 294 -19.72 1.06 -18.37
N PRO A 295 -18.49 1.59 -18.25
CA PRO A 295 -17.46 1.05 -17.36
C PRO A 295 -17.87 1.04 -15.88
N GLU A 296 -18.53 2.11 -15.44
CA GLU A 296 -18.93 2.22 -14.03
C GLU A 296 -20.07 1.25 -13.68
N GLN A 297 -20.99 1.04 -14.62
CA GLN A 297 -22.03 0.02 -14.46
C GLN A 297 -21.44 -1.38 -14.43
N LYS A 298 -20.46 -1.71 -15.29
CA LYS A 298 -19.74 -3.00 -15.22
C LYS A 298 -19.12 -3.23 -13.84
N ARG A 299 -18.38 -2.24 -13.33
CA ARG A 299 -17.74 -2.31 -12.00
C ARG A 299 -18.75 -2.56 -10.89
N LYS A 300 -19.87 -1.83 -10.88
CA LYS A 300 -20.95 -1.99 -9.90
C LYS A 300 -21.61 -3.38 -9.98
N ILE A 301 -21.93 -3.84 -11.19
CA ILE A 301 -22.56 -5.15 -11.39
C ILE A 301 -21.62 -6.26 -10.91
N ILE A 302 -20.34 -6.22 -11.31
CA ILE A 302 -19.36 -7.24 -10.94
C ILE A 302 -19.14 -7.24 -9.43
N GLY A 303 -18.95 -6.06 -8.83
CA GLY A 303 -18.76 -5.95 -7.37
C GLY A 303 -19.96 -6.46 -6.58
N ASN A 304 -21.17 -6.02 -6.91
CA ASN A 304 -22.39 -6.46 -6.23
C ASN A 304 -22.62 -7.97 -6.41
N GLU A 305 -22.43 -8.48 -7.62
CA GLU A 305 -22.67 -9.90 -7.90
C GLU A 305 -21.67 -10.79 -7.16
N PHE A 306 -20.42 -10.34 -7.00
CA PHE A 306 -19.43 -11.05 -6.20
C PHE A 306 -19.91 -11.20 -4.75
N ILE A 307 -20.45 -10.13 -4.16
CA ILE A 307 -21.01 -10.15 -2.81
C ILE A 307 -22.16 -11.14 -2.73
N TYR A 308 -23.13 -11.06 -3.64
CA TYR A 308 -24.28 -11.97 -3.62
C TYR A 308 -23.89 -13.45 -3.78
N VAL A 309 -22.90 -13.76 -4.63
CA VAL A 309 -22.40 -15.14 -4.76
C VAL A 309 -21.73 -15.61 -3.47
N PHE A 310 -20.95 -14.72 -2.85
CA PHE A 310 -20.29 -15.02 -1.59
C PHE A 310 -21.31 -15.26 -0.47
N ASP A 311 -22.33 -14.43 -0.37
CA ASP A 311 -23.41 -14.55 0.61
C ASP A 311 -24.20 -15.85 0.43
N ASP A 312 -24.61 -16.16 -0.81
CA ASP A 312 -25.32 -17.41 -1.15
C ASP A 312 -24.53 -18.66 -0.75
N GLU A 313 -23.19 -18.61 -0.82
CA GLU A 313 -22.33 -19.71 -0.40
C GLU A 313 -22.10 -19.72 1.12
N ALA A 314 -21.93 -18.55 1.73
CA ALA A 314 -21.78 -18.41 3.17
C ALA A 314 -23.01 -18.91 3.93
N GLU A 315 -24.23 -18.65 3.43
CA GLU A 315 -25.49 -19.14 4.01
C GLU A 315 -25.58 -20.69 4.06
N LYS A 316 -24.91 -21.38 3.14
CA LYS A 316 -24.87 -22.85 3.13
C LYS A 316 -23.96 -23.41 4.22
N LEU A 317 -23.03 -22.59 4.72
CA LEU A 317 -22.08 -22.96 5.76
C LEU A 317 -22.67 -22.59 7.12
N LYS A 318 -22.91 -23.63 7.96
CA LYS A 318 -23.45 -23.43 9.30
C LYS A 318 -22.32 -23.24 10.32
N GLY A 319 -22.53 -22.31 11.26
CA GLY A 319 -21.64 -22.15 12.39
C GLY A 319 -20.36 -21.36 12.07
N ILE A 320 -20.43 -20.46 11.11
CA ILE A 320 -19.38 -19.46 10.87
C ILE A 320 -19.59 -18.31 11.84
N ASP A 321 -18.54 -17.97 12.59
CA ASP A 321 -18.55 -16.89 13.58
C ASP A 321 -17.75 -15.68 13.10
N PHE A 322 -16.69 -15.90 12.30
CA PHE A 322 -15.76 -14.88 11.87
C PHE A 322 -15.63 -14.78 10.35
N LEU A 323 -15.47 -13.55 9.86
CA LEU A 323 -15.08 -13.24 8.47
C LEU A 323 -13.66 -12.65 8.45
N ALA A 324 -12.77 -13.28 7.69
CA ALA A 324 -11.41 -12.79 7.50
C ALA A 324 -11.34 -11.79 6.34
N GLN A 325 -10.70 -10.64 6.58
CA GLN A 325 -10.50 -9.58 5.59
C GLN A 325 -9.02 -9.21 5.46
N GLY A 326 -8.61 -8.84 4.26
CA GLY A 326 -7.26 -8.39 3.92
C GLY A 326 -7.09 -6.88 4.01
N THR A 327 -7.68 -6.22 5.00
CA THR A 327 -7.52 -4.78 5.26
C THR A 327 -6.07 -4.49 5.58
N LEU A 328 -5.49 -3.49 4.93
CA LEU A 328 -4.11 -3.06 5.13
C LEU A 328 -4.04 -1.82 6.03
N TYR A 329 -2.85 -1.52 6.54
CA TYR A 329 -2.63 -0.35 7.37
C TYR A 329 -2.94 0.95 6.63
N THR A 330 -2.64 1.04 5.33
CA THR A 330 -3.00 2.17 4.48
C THR A 330 -4.51 2.41 4.40
N ASP A 331 -5.31 1.34 4.34
CA ASP A 331 -6.77 1.43 4.30
C ASP A 331 -7.33 2.04 5.60
N ILE A 332 -6.71 1.71 6.74
CA ILE A 332 -7.07 2.26 8.05
C ILE A 332 -6.70 3.74 8.15
N ILE A 333 -5.48 4.11 7.75
CA ILE A 333 -5.03 5.50 7.79
C ILE A 333 -5.91 6.38 6.90
N GLU A 334 -6.18 5.93 5.69
CA GLU A 334 -7.05 6.65 4.74
C GLU A 334 -8.48 6.77 5.26
N SER A 335 -9.02 5.75 5.92
CA SER A 335 -10.39 5.78 6.48
C SER A 335 -10.55 6.69 7.71
N GLY A 336 -9.46 7.05 8.38
CA GLY A 336 -9.45 7.96 9.54
C GLY A 336 -9.54 9.45 9.18
N THR A 337 -9.39 9.83 7.90
CA THR A 337 -9.51 11.22 7.45
C THR A 337 -10.97 11.61 7.20
N ALA A 338 -11.35 12.88 7.45
CA ALA A 338 -12.73 13.38 7.30
C ALA A 338 -13.32 13.21 5.88
N THR A 339 -12.46 13.04 4.86
CA THR A 339 -12.82 12.76 3.47
C THR A 339 -13.12 11.28 3.22
N ALA A 340 -12.71 10.39 4.11
CA ALA A 340 -12.73 8.94 3.91
C ALA A 340 -14.04 8.25 4.34
N GLN A 341 -14.99 8.95 4.96
CA GLN A 341 -16.32 8.38 5.20
C GLN A 341 -17.02 7.95 3.90
N THR A 342 -16.61 8.52 2.75
CA THR A 342 -17.16 8.17 1.43
C THR A 342 -16.44 6.96 0.80
N ILE A 343 -15.20 6.64 1.20
CA ILE A 343 -14.39 5.55 0.64
C ILE A 343 -14.65 4.22 1.35
N LYS A 344 -15.11 4.25 2.61
CA LYS A 344 -15.51 3.05 3.39
C LYS A 344 -16.55 2.15 2.70
N SER A 345 -17.30 2.68 1.73
CA SER A 345 -18.32 1.91 1.01
C SER A 345 -17.80 1.05 -0.15
N HIS A 346 -16.52 1.19 -0.57
CA HIS A 346 -16.01 0.54 -1.77
C HIS A 346 -14.94 -0.54 -1.55
N HIS A 347 -14.28 -0.59 -0.38
CA HIS A 347 -13.24 -1.58 -0.07
C HIS A 347 -13.61 -2.56 1.03
N ASN A 348 -14.56 -2.23 1.88
CA ASN A 348 -15.17 -3.18 2.80
C ASN A 348 -16.32 -3.89 2.11
N VAL A 349 -16.55 -5.16 2.44
CA VAL A 349 -17.74 -5.95 2.12
C VAL A 349 -18.98 -5.22 2.68
N GLY A 350 -19.24 -4.03 2.15
CA GLY A 350 -20.36 -3.15 2.50
C GLY A 350 -21.67 -3.57 1.84
N GLY A 351 -21.82 -4.89 1.66
CA GLY A 351 -23.00 -5.52 1.07
C GLY A 351 -23.39 -6.79 1.78
N LEU A 352 -22.70 -7.16 2.86
CA LEU A 352 -23.19 -8.25 3.71
C LEU A 352 -24.57 -7.85 4.25
N PRO A 353 -25.58 -8.73 4.19
CA PRO A 353 -26.87 -8.48 4.78
C PRO A 353 -26.70 -8.04 6.24
N GLU A 354 -27.50 -7.04 6.66
CA GLU A 354 -27.49 -6.55 8.06
C GLU A 354 -27.76 -7.66 9.09
N ASP A 355 -28.25 -8.80 8.63
CA ASP A 355 -28.58 -9.99 9.42
C ASP A 355 -27.39 -10.94 9.63
N MET A 356 -26.27 -10.82 8.87
CA MET A 356 -25.06 -11.61 9.06
C MET A 356 -24.15 -10.94 10.10
N GLN A 357 -24.17 -11.41 11.32
CA GLN A 357 -23.34 -10.95 12.42
C GLN A 357 -22.03 -11.73 12.50
N PHE A 358 -21.13 -11.57 11.51
CA PHE A 358 -19.76 -12.05 11.65
C PHE A 358 -18.91 -11.06 12.43
N GLU A 359 -18.08 -11.55 13.33
CA GLU A 359 -16.96 -10.78 13.84
C GLU A 359 -15.84 -10.73 12.78
N LEU A 360 -15.13 -9.59 12.66
CA LEU A 360 -14.06 -9.45 11.68
C LEU A 360 -12.73 -9.90 12.25
N ILE A 361 -11.93 -10.58 11.43
CA ILE A 361 -10.51 -10.87 11.68
C ILE A 361 -9.69 -10.20 10.57
N GLU A 362 -8.87 -9.24 10.92
CA GLU A 362 -8.08 -8.42 10.02
C GLU A 362 -6.58 -8.48 10.37
N PRO A 363 -5.91 -9.61 10.10
CA PRO A 363 -4.55 -9.84 10.59
C PRO A 363 -3.48 -8.99 9.90
N LEU A 364 -3.80 -8.31 8.78
CA LEU A 364 -2.87 -7.46 8.04
C LEU A 364 -3.07 -5.98 8.31
N ASN A 365 -3.98 -5.60 9.19
CA ASN A 365 -4.40 -4.21 9.40
C ASN A 365 -3.30 -3.28 9.96
N THR A 366 -2.20 -3.83 10.41
CA THR A 366 -1.01 -3.11 10.87
C THR A 366 0.13 -3.10 9.84
N LEU A 367 -0.01 -3.76 8.68
CA LEU A 367 1.05 -3.93 7.70
C LEU A 367 0.86 -3.05 6.47
N PHE A 368 1.97 -2.53 5.95
CA PHE A 368 2.03 -1.93 4.61
C PHE A 368 2.07 -3.02 3.53
N LYS A 369 1.78 -2.65 2.28
CA LYS A 369 1.71 -3.59 1.15
C LYS A 369 3.00 -4.35 0.88
N ASP A 370 4.14 -3.69 1.04
CA ASP A 370 5.46 -4.30 0.90
C ASP A 370 5.77 -5.29 2.03
N GLU A 371 5.35 -4.99 3.27
CA GLU A 371 5.42 -5.92 4.40
C GLU A 371 4.52 -7.14 4.19
N VAL A 372 3.32 -6.97 3.62
CA VAL A 372 2.43 -8.09 3.27
C VAL A 372 3.07 -9.01 2.23
N ARG A 373 3.79 -8.46 1.25
CA ARG A 373 4.54 -9.28 0.28
C ARG A 373 5.69 -10.04 0.94
N ALA A 374 6.46 -9.37 1.80
CA ALA A 374 7.52 -10.01 2.57
C ALA A 374 6.96 -11.13 3.46
N LEU A 375 5.82 -10.87 4.12
CA LEU A 375 5.08 -11.86 4.91
C LEU A 375 4.63 -13.06 4.04
N GLY A 376 4.14 -12.80 2.83
CA GLY A 376 3.74 -13.85 1.89
C GLY A 376 4.90 -14.76 1.50
N THR A 377 6.08 -14.19 1.25
CA THR A 377 7.31 -14.94 0.98
C THR A 377 7.70 -15.79 2.19
N GLU A 378 7.68 -15.24 3.40
CA GLU A 378 8.00 -15.94 4.65
C GLU A 378 7.02 -17.07 4.96
N LEU A 379 5.76 -16.90 4.62
CA LEU A 379 4.72 -17.93 4.73
C LEU A 379 4.89 -19.08 3.71
N GLY A 380 5.76 -18.93 2.71
CA GLY A 380 6.01 -19.89 1.65
C GLY A 380 5.01 -19.85 0.50
N ILE A 381 4.31 -18.73 0.34
CA ILE A 381 3.43 -18.52 -0.83
C ILE A 381 4.31 -18.33 -2.08
N PRO A 382 3.99 -18.99 -3.22
CA PRO A 382 4.79 -18.85 -4.44
C PRO A 382 4.95 -17.40 -4.90
N ASP A 383 6.15 -17.05 -5.38
CA ASP A 383 6.49 -15.70 -5.86
C ASP A 383 5.53 -15.19 -6.94
N GLU A 384 5.02 -16.09 -7.79
CA GLU A 384 4.03 -15.79 -8.82
C GLU A 384 2.71 -15.20 -8.27
N ILE A 385 2.40 -15.46 -6.99
CA ILE A 385 1.24 -14.89 -6.28
C ILE A 385 1.68 -13.65 -5.50
N VAL A 386 2.78 -13.74 -4.74
CA VAL A 386 3.25 -12.66 -3.86
C VAL A 386 3.65 -11.42 -4.66
N TRP A 387 4.39 -11.62 -5.77
CA TRP A 387 4.95 -10.55 -6.58
C TRP A 387 4.16 -10.28 -7.86
N ARG A 388 2.96 -10.91 -7.99
CA ARG A 388 2.12 -10.67 -9.17
C ARG A 388 1.81 -9.18 -9.34
N GLN A 389 1.76 -8.75 -10.60
CA GLN A 389 1.32 -7.40 -10.94
C GLN A 389 -0.14 -7.17 -10.50
N PRO A 390 -0.55 -5.91 -10.23
CA PRO A 390 -1.93 -5.59 -9.91
C PRO A 390 -2.91 -6.16 -10.94
N PHE A 391 -4.02 -6.71 -10.46
CA PHE A 391 -5.12 -7.16 -11.28
C PHE A 391 -6.41 -6.57 -10.70
N PRO A 392 -7.21 -5.86 -11.51
CA PRO A 392 -8.38 -5.15 -11.00
C PRO A 392 -9.45 -6.12 -10.53
N GLY A 393 -10.23 -5.72 -9.51
CA GLY A 393 -11.34 -6.53 -8.98
C GLY A 393 -12.34 -6.98 -10.07
N PRO A 394 -12.74 -6.12 -11.04
CA PRO A 394 -13.59 -6.53 -12.14
C PRO A 394 -12.94 -7.49 -13.18
N GLY A 395 -11.68 -7.84 -13.00
CA GLY A 395 -10.96 -8.75 -13.87
C GLY A 395 -10.85 -8.27 -15.32
N LEU A 396 -10.96 -9.20 -16.27
CA LEU A 396 -10.93 -8.90 -17.70
C LEU A 396 -12.16 -8.10 -18.18
N GLY A 397 -13.21 -7.95 -17.37
CA GLY A 397 -14.42 -7.22 -17.74
C GLY A 397 -14.19 -5.76 -18.10
N ILE A 398 -13.18 -5.10 -17.50
CA ILE A 398 -12.78 -3.72 -17.81
C ILE A 398 -11.64 -3.63 -18.82
N ARG A 399 -11.18 -4.76 -19.36
CA ARG A 399 -10.22 -4.85 -20.46
C ARG A 399 -10.88 -5.18 -21.79
N VAL A 400 -12.19 -5.42 -21.78
CA VAL A 400 -13.07 -5.47 -22.94
C VAL A 400 -13.88 -4.19 -22.96
N LEU A 401 -13.53 -3.22 -23.81
CA LEU A 401 -14.29 -2.00 -23.97
C LEU A 401 -15.64 -2.29 -24.62
N GLY A 402 -16.69 -1.63 -24.11
CA GLY A 402 -18.05 -1.91 -24.55
C GLY A 402 -18.62 -3.20 -23.94
N GLU A 403 -19.54 -3.87 -24.63
CA GLU A 403 -20.21 -5.07 -24.12
C GLU A 403 -19.24 -6.25 -23.97
N VAL A 404 -19.31 -6.91 -22.83
CA VAL A 404 -18.52 -8.11 -22.52
C VAL A 404 -19.24 -9.36 -23.08
N THR A 405 -18.54 -10.11 -23.93
CA THR A 405 -19.04 -11.38 -24.50
C THR A 405 -17.99 -12.48 -24.31
N ASP A 406 -18.42 -13.76 -24.39
CA ASP A 406 -17.50 -14.91 -24.32
C ASP A 406 -16.39 -14.81 -25.38
N GLU A 407 -16.73 -14.45 -26.64
CA GLU A 407 -15.75 -14.27 -27.72
C GLU A 407 -14.71 -13.21 -27.38
N LYS A 408 -15.14 -12.02 -26.93
CA LYS A 408 -14.23 -10.93 -26.58
C LYS A 408 -13.36 -11.25 -25.36
N LEU A 409 -13.93 -11.93 -24.37
CA LEU A 409 -13.17 -12.40 -23.22
C LEU A 409 -12.10 -13.41 -23.61
N GLU A 410 -12.41 -14.34 -24.51
CA GLU A 410 -11.44 -15.31 -24.98
C GLU A 410 -10.29 -14.64 -25.73
N ILE A 411 -10.59 -13.67 -26.58
CA ILE A 411 -9.58 -12.85 -27.29
C ILE A 411 -8.63 -12.17 -26.30
N VAL A 412 -9.17 -11.48 -25.29
CA VAL A 412 -8.34 -10.80 -24.26
C VAL A 412 -7.56 -11.81 -23.43
N ARG A 413 -8.17 -12.93 -23.03
CA ARG A 413 -7.55 -13.96 -22.21
C ARG A 413 -6.36 -14.61 -22.90
N GLU A 414 -6.51 -14.97 -24.17
CA GLU A 414 -5.44 -15.58 -24.94
C GLU A 414 -4.33 -14.60 -25.28
N SER A 415 -4.68 -13.37 -25.71
CA SER A 415 -3.68 -12.35 -26.03
C SER A 415 -2.90 -11.88 -24.77
N ASP A 416 -3.57 -11.76 -23.61
CA ASP A 416 -2.92 -11.45 -22.34
C ASP A 416 -1.96 -12.56 -21.88
N ALA A 417 -2.32 -13.83 -22.11
CA ALA A 417 -1.45 -14.96 -21.83
C ALA A 417 -0.17 -14.91 -22.65
N ILE A 418 -0.27 -14.65 -23.96
CA ILE A 418 0.89 -14.50 -24.85
C ILE A 418 1.78 -13.34 -24.41
N LEU A 419 1.20 -12.18 -24.11
CA LEU A 419 1.94 -11.02 -23.62
C LEU A 419 2.74 -11.38 -22.35
N ARG A 420 2.10 -12.01 -21.36
CA ARG A 420 2.74 -12.41 -20.12
C ARG A 420 3.87 -13.42 -20.34
N GLU A 421 3.67 -14.41 -21.19
CA GLU A 421 4.69 -15.39 -21.53
C GLU A 421 5.95 -14.75 -22.16
N GLU A 422 5.79 -13.81 -23.08
CA GLU A 422 6.92 -13.19 -23.77
C GLU A 422 7.64 -12.18 -22.87
N ILE A 423 6.93 -11.45 -22.01
CA ILE A 423 7.52 -10.57 -20.99
C ILE A 423 8.37 -11.41 -19.99
N ALA A 424 7.84 -12.55 -19.54
CA ALA A 424 8.55 -13.47 -18.65
C ALA A 424 9.82 -14.07 -19.31
N LYS A 425 9.71 -14.52 -20.57
CA LYS A 425 10.86 -15.02 -21.34
C LYS A 425 11.96 -13.98 -21.56
N ALA A 426 11.58 -12.71 -21.62
CA ALA A 426 12.49 -11.59 -21.75
C ALA A 426 13.06 -11.08 -20.41
N ASP A 427 12.67 -11.69 -19.27
CA ASP A 427 13.05 -11.30 -17.90
C ASP A 427 12.71 -9.83 -17.55
N LEU A 428 11.57 -9.34 -18.09
CA LEU A 428 11.11 -7.95 -17.91
C LEU A 428 10.04 -7.80 -16.82
N GLU A 429 9.61 -8.88 -16.16
CA GLU A 429 8.52 -8.87 -15.17
C GLU A 429 8.78 -7.96 -13.98
N LYS A 430 10.05 -7.82 -13.58
CA LYS A 430 10.46 -6.99 -12.43
C LYS A 430 10.60 -5.51 -12.80
N ASP A 431 10.84 -5.20 -14.08
CA ASP A 431 11.06 -3.84 -14.56
C ASP A 431 9.75 -3.15 -14.96
N ILE A 432 8.71 -3.94 -15.26
CA ILE A 432 7.40 -3.42 -15.69
C ILE A 432 6.40 -3.61 -14.55
N TRP A 433 5.88 -2.49 -14.03
CA TRP A 433 4.97 -2.49 -12.88
C TRP A 433 3.62 -3.16 -13.18
N GLN A 434 3.04 -2.88 -14.38
CA GLN A 434 1.81 -3.51 -14.86
C GLN A 434 1.81 -3.59 -16.39
N TYR A 435 1.35 -4.72 -16.93
CA TYR A 435 1.19 -4.94 -18.36
C TYR A 435 0.02 -5.88 -18.63
N PHE A 436 -0.71 -5.60 -19.71
CA PHE A 436 -1.90 -6.35 -20.09
C PHE A 436 -2.32 -6.04 -21.53
N THR A 437 -3.24 -6.85 -22.06
CA THR A 437 -3.93 -6.57 -23.32
C THR A 437 -5.33 -6.02 -23.06
N VAL A 438 -5.79 -5.16 -23.98
CA VAL A 438 -7.12 -4.54 -23.96
C VAL A 438 -7.75 -4.65 -25.34
N LEU A 439 -9.06 -4.94 -25.37
CA LEU A 439 -9.84 -5.00 -26.60
C LEU A 439 -10.72 -3.74 -26.73
N PRO A 440 -10.30 -2.74 -27.54
CA PRO A 440 -11.00 -1.45 -27.64
C PRO A 440 -12.26 -1.48 -28.54
N ASP A 441 -12.75 -2.67 -28.91
CA ASP A 441 -13.91 -2.90 -29.79
C ASP A 441 -13.79 -2.23 -31.19
N ILE A 442 -12.56 -2.07 -31.67
CA ILE A 442 -12.24 -1.51 -32.99
C ILE A 442 -11.91 -2.64 -33.93
N ARG A 443 -12.56 -2.65 -35.10
CA ARG A 443 -12.25 -3.56 -36.20
C ARG A 443 -11.49 -2.85 -37.31
N SER A 444 -10.57 -3.55 -37.91
CA SER A 444 -9.75 -3.02 -39.01
C SER A 444 -9.65 -4.02 -40.16
N VAL A 445 -9.34 -3.47 -41.34
CA VAL A 445 -9.09 -4.30 -42.54
C VAL A 445 -7.69 -4.91 -42.44
N GLY A 446 -7.60 -6.20 -42.69
CA GLY A 446 -6.36 -6.95 -42.83
C GLY A 446 -6.35 -7.81 -44.10
N VAL A 447 -5.21 -8.41 -44.38
CA VAL A 447 -5.04 -9.42 -45.42
C VAL A 447 -4.37 -10.64 -44.79
N MET A 448 -5.06 -11.76 -44.77
CA MET A 448 -4.56 -13.01 -44.19
C MET A 448 -4.81 -14.15 -45.18
N GLY A 449 -3.74 -14.85 -45.58
CA GLY A 449 -3.84 -15.95 -46.53
C GLY A 449 -4.52 -15.56 -47.87
N ASP A 450 -4.11 -14.43 -48.46
CA ASP A 450 -4.65 -13.85 -49.70
C ASP A 450 -6.14 -13.42 -49.64
N ALA A 451 -6.78 -13.52 -48.45
CA ALA A 451 -8.13 -13.07 -48.23
C ALA A 451 -8.16 -11.77 -47.43
N ARG A 452 -9.11 -10.88 -47.74
CA ARG A 452 -9.37 -9.67 -46.97
C ARG A 452 -10.13 -10.05 -45.70
N THR A 453 -9.63 -9.60 -44.56
CA THR A 453 -10.28 -9.78 -43.25
C THR A 453 -10.79 -8.45 -42.69
N TYR A 454 -11.74 -8.53 -41.76
CA TYR A 454 -12.24 -7.37 -40.99
C TYR A 454 -12.42 -7.81 -39.55
N ASP A 455 -11.31 -7.75 -38.79
CA ASP A 455 -11.18 -8.32 -37.47
C ASP A 455 -10.78 -7.27 -36.43
N TYR A 456 -10.74 -7.68 -35.16
CA TYR A 456 -10.44 -6.78 -34.04
C TYR A 456 -8.98 -6.33 -34.01
N THR A 457 -8.79 -5.17 -33.39
CA THR A 457 -7.50 -4.63 -33.00
C THR A 457 -7.33 -4.89 -31.52
N ILE A 458 -6.16 -5.41 -31.10
CA ILE A 458 -5.78 -5.55 -29.68
C ILE A 458 -4.80 -4.43 -29.30
N GLY A 459 -5.03 -3.80 -28.15
CA GLY A 459 -4.10 -2.86 -27.54
C GLY A 459 -3.21 -3.57 -26.53
N ILE A 460 -1.92 -3.22 -26.50
CA ILE A 460 -1.00 -3.57 -25.43
C ILE A 460 -0.82 -2.33 -24.54
N ARG A 461 -0.99 -2.47 -23.26
CA ARG A 461 -0.68 -1.46 -22.24
C ARG A 461 0.41 -2.01 -21.33
N ALA A 462 1.52 -1.30 -21.19
CA ALA A 462 2.57 -1.62 -20.24
C ALA A 462 3.13 -0.34 -19.63
N VAL A 463 3.25 -0.28 -18.31
CA VAL A 463 3.68 0.92 -17.59
C VAL A 463 4.71 0.61 -16.52
N THR A 464 5.60 1.57 -16.30
CA THR A 464 6.51 1.63 -15.15
C THR A 464 5.96 2.64 -14.15
N SER A 465 5.97 2.28 -12.87
CA SER A 465 5.50 3.14 -11.77
C SER A 465 6.18 2.71 -10.47
N ILE A 466 6.16 3.59 -9.47
CA ILE A 466 6.59 3.27 -8.10
C ILE A 466 5.36 3.05 -7.20
N ASP A 467 4.33 3.86 -7.37
CA ASP A 467 3.18 3.95 -6.46
C ASP A 467 1.82 3.82 -7.17
N GLY A 468 1.80 3.74 -8.50
CA GLY A 468 0.57 3.73 -9.31
C GLY A 468 -0.13 5.09 -9.44
N MET A 469 0.31 6.14 -8.73
CA MET A 469 -0.25 7.49 -8.83
C MET A 469 0.19 8.17 -10.12
N THR A 470 1.47 8.04 -10.44
CA THR A 470 2.04 8.47 -11.73
C THR A 470 2.67 7.27 -12.43
N SER A 471 2.62 7.23 -13.74
CA SER A 471 3.26 6.18 -14.52
C SER A 471 3.73 6.67 -15.88
N ASP A 472 4.82 6.09 -16.36
CA ASP A 472 5.24 6.22 -17.74
C ASP A 472 5.04 4.90 -18.49
N TRP A 473 4.91 4.95 -19.82
CA TRP A 473 4.81 3.72 -20.60
C TRP A 473 6.15 2.96 -20.61
N ALA A 474 6.11 1.65 -20.48
CA ALA A 474 7.31 0.81 -20.49
C ALA A 474 7.93 0.75 -21.89
N ARG A 475 9.27 0.77 -21.97
CA ARG A 475 10.02 0.65 -23.23
C ARG A 475 10.36 -0.81 -23.47
N ILE A 476 9.35 -1.61 -23.82
CA ILE A 476 9.56 -3.00 -24.19
C ILE A 476 10.45 -3.06 -25.44
N PRO A 477 11.50 -3.90 -25.49
CA PRO A 477 12.35 -4.07 -26.66
C PRO A 477 11.54 -4.40 -27.91
N TRP A 478 11.93 -3.84 -29.07
CA TRP A 478 11.19 -3.98 -30.31
C TRP A 478 11.06 -5.42 -30.81
N ASP A 479 12.06 -6.24 -30.62
CA ASP A 479 12.08 -7.66 -30.94
C ASP A 479 11.09 -8.46 -30.09
N VAL A 480 10.95 -8.10 -28.80
CA VAL A 480 9.94 -8.68 -27.92
C VAL A 480 8.54 -8.27 -28.36
N LEU A 481 8.33 -6.97 -28.68
CA LEU A 481 7.03 -6.48 -29.22
C LEU A 481 6.67 -7.13 -30.56
N GLU A 482 7.66 -7.31 -31.44
CA GLU A 482 7.48 -8.03 -32.72
C GLU A 482 7.02 -9.46 -32.49
N THR A 483 7.67 -10.17 -31.57
CA THR A 483 7.31 -11.54 -31.20
C THR A 483 5.91 -11.61 -30.63
N ILE A 484 5.56 -10.73 -29.67
CA ILE A 484 4.21 -10.64 -29.08
C ILE A 484 3.17 -10.40 -30.16
N SER A 485 3.38 -9.39 -31.02
CA SER A 485 2.44 -9.04 -32.09
C SER A 485 2.25 -10.19 -33.07
N THR A 486 3.34 -10.83 -33.47
CA THR A 486 3.31 -11.98 -34.39
C THR A 486 2.56 -13.16 -33.79
N ARG A 487 2.83 -13.50 -32.55
CA ARG A 487 2.14 -14.58 -31.83
C ARG A 487 0.66 -14.28 -31.66
N ILE A 488 0.28 -13.07 -31.23
CA ILE A 488 -1.13 -12.70 -31.02
C ILE A 488 -1.92 -12.85 -32.34
N VAL A 489 -1.41 -12.32 -33.46
CA VAL A 489 -2.10 -12.39 -34.75
C VAL A 489 -2.21 -13.83 -35.27
N ASN A 490 -1.22 -14.68 -35.00
CA ASN A 490 -1.20 -16.07 -35.50
C ASN A 490 -1.96 -17.06 -34.61
N GLU A 491 -1.93 -16.85 -33.28
CA GLU A 491 -2.46 -17.81 -32.32
C GLU A 491 -3.87 -17.46 -31.83
N VAL A 492 -4.25 -16.14 -31.84
CA VAL A 492 -5.55 -15.69 -31.34
C VAL A 492 -6.48 -15.37 -32.52
N LYS A 493 -7.61 -16.03 -32.57
CA LYS A 493 -8.62 -15.85 -33.62
C LYS A 493 -9.22 -14.44 -33.59
N HIS A 494 -9.66 -13.96 -34.75
CA HIS A 494 -10.36 -12.67 -34.90
C HIS A 494 -9.53 -11.44 -34.58
N ILE A 495 -8.19 -11.53 -34.62
CA ILE A 495 -7.28 -10.39 -34.49
C ILE A 495 -6.45 -10.27 -35.78
N ASN A 496 -6.39 -9.05 -36.33
CA ASN A 496 -5.54 -8.73 -37.48
C ASN A 496 -4.62 -7.54 -37.22
N ARG A 497 -4.65 -6.95 -36.02
CA ARG A 497 -3.83 -5.78 -35.67
C ARG A 497 -3.51 -5.72 -34.20
N VAL A 498 -2.26 -5.36 -33.91
CA VAL A 498 -1.79 -5.06 -32.54
C VAL A 498 -1.28 -3.63 -32.50
N VAL A 499 -1.63 -2.89 -31.44
CA VAL A 499 -1.17 -1.51 -31.18
C VAL A 499 -0.59 -1.41 -29.77
N TYR A 500 0.34 -0.47 -29.56
CA TYR A 500 0.95 -0.24 -28.26
C TYR A 500 0.59 1.15 -27.73
N ASP A 501 0.04 1.23 -26.51
CA ASP A 501 -0.31 2.48 -25.87
C ASP A 501 0.92 3.10 -25.19
N ILE A 502 1.36 4.24 -25.71
CA ILE A 502 2.55 5.01 -25.28
C ILE A 502 2.19 6.24 -24.45
N THR A 503 1.01 6.26 -23.80
CA THR A 503 0.53 7.39 -23.03
C THR A 503 0.91 7.25 -21.55
N SER A 504 1.45 8.31 -20.97
CA SER A 504 1.76 8.37 -19.52
C SER A 504 0.50 8.68 -18.68
N LYS A 505 0.59 8.43 -17.36
CA LYS A 505 -0.40 8.87 -16.37
C LYS A 505 0.21 9.95 -15.49
N PRO A 506 -0.35 11.17 -15.38
CA PRO A 506 -1.39 11.68 -16.29
C PRO A 506 -0.89 11.91 -17.72
N PRO A 507 -1.74 12.16 -18.75
CA PRO A 507 -3.18 12.40 -18.66
C PRO A 507 -4.05 11.14 -18.68
N ALA A 508 -3.53 9.99 -19.15
CA ALA A 508 -4.30 8.74 -19.17
C ALA A 508 -4.36 8.09 -17.79
N THR A 509 -5.21 7.09 -17.64
CA THR A 509 -5.19 6.13 -16.53
C THR A 509 -4.33 4.91 -16.92
N ILE A 510 -4.07 4.00 -15.96
CA ILE A 510 -3.36 2.75 -16.25
C ILE A 510 -4.31 1.79 -16.98
N GLU A 511 -5.44 1.42 -16.33
CA GLU A 511 -6.52 0.69 -17.00
C GLU A 511 -7.28 1.62 -17.95
N TRP A 512 -7.89 1.08 -19.01
CA TRP A 512 -8.63 1.87 -19.99
C TRP A 512 -10.09 2.13 -19.59
N GLU A 513 -10.67 1.26 -18.74
CA GLU A 513 -12.00 1.43 -18.15
C GLU A 513 -11.97 1.40 -16.62
#